data_e9cb2d1ca08d7b7d2b4bc19754836d1a
#
_entry.id   e9cb2d1ca08d7b7d2b4bc19754836d1a
#
_cell.length_a   1.000
_cell.length_b   1.000
_cell.length_c   1.000
_cell.angle_alpha   90.00
_cell.angle_beta   90.00
_cell.angle_gamma   90.00
#
_symmetry.space_group_name_H-M   'P 1'
#
loop_
_entity.id
_entity.type
_entity.pdbx_description
1 polymer ?
#
loop_
_entity_poly.entity_id
_entity_poly.type
_entity_poly.pdbx_seq_one_letter_code
_entity_poly.pdbx_strand_id
1 'polypeptide(L)'
;CSLEFLMAHEVHAAHARDGEWDMLVVDEAHHLQWSPEQPSPEYRLVESLAEKTAGLLLLTATPEQLGKESHFARLRLLDPDRFTDIDHFVQEEQGYRELAEQAEALLTDPERAGDIDDLLDRHGTGRVLFRNTRHVVKGFPQREVRPAALSASSEGDPYRPWLGELLRELRDRKLLVI
;
A
#
# COMPACT_ATOMS: atom_id res chain seq x y z
N CYS A 1 9.84 13.88 9.33
CA CYS A 1 10.01 14.90 8.28
C CYS A 1 9.46 14.37 6.97
N SER A 2 9.26 15.22 5.95
CA SER A 2 8.85 14.76 4.63
C SER A 2 10.07 14.48 3.74
N LEU A 3 9.88 13.63 2.71
CA LEU A 3 10.94 13.35 1.72
C LEU A 3 11.30 14.60 0.93
N GLU A 4 10.29 15.41 0.55
CA GLU A 4 10.51 16.69 -0.16
C GLU A 4 11.39 17.65 0.65
N PHE A 5 11.21 17.70 1.98
CA PHE A 5 12.04 18.50 2.85
C PHE A 5 13.49 18.04 2.84
N LEU A 6 13.73 16.73 2.96
CA LEU A 6 15.09 16.19 2.91
C LEU A 6 15.75 16.42 1.54
N MET A 7 15.01 16.26 0.46
CA MET A 7 15.52 16.49 -0.89
C MET A 7 15.85 17.97 -1.15
N ALA A 8 15.09 18.89 -0.57
CA ALA A 8 15.37 20.32 -0.70
C ALA A 8 16.53 20.80 0.19
N HIS A 9 16.96 20.01 1.19
CA HIS A 9 17.94 20.43 2.20
C HIS A 9 19.02 19.36 2.40
N GLU A 10 20.05 19.38 1.58
CA GLU A 10 21.12 18.36 1.57
C GLU A 10 21.80 18.17 2.93
N VAL A 11 21.96 19.24 3.72
CA VAL A 11 22.53 19.14 5.08
C VAL A 11 21.67 18.25 5.98
N HIS A 12 20.34 18.36 5.89
CA HIS A 12 19.43 17.54 6.67
C HIS A 12 19.36 16.11 6.14
N ALA A 13 19.46 15.94 4.82
CA ALA A 13 19.55 14.63 4.20
C ALA A 13 20.84 13.89 4.61
N ALA A 14 21.98 14.60 4.68
CA ALA A 14 23.23 14.05 5.17
C ALA A 14 23.11 13.64 6.64
N HIS A 15 22.58 14.50 7.50
CA HIS A 15 22.35 14.14 8.90
C HIS A 15 21.40 12.95 9.06
N ALA A 16 20.37 12.84 8.21
CA ALA A 16 19.47 11.70 8.22
C ALA A 16 20.19 10.38 7.81
N ARG A 17 21.10 10.43 6.82
CA ARG A 17 21.91 9.28 6.39
C ARG A 17 22.96 8.87 7.41
N ASP A 18 23.48 9.82 8.19
CA ASP A 18 24.52 9.57 9.18
C ASP A 18 23.93 9.24 10.56
N GLY A 19 22.62 9.33 10.72
CA GLY A 19 21.92 8.92 11.94
C GLY A 19 21.95 7.40 12.10
N GLU A 20 22.28 6.93 13.28
CA GLU A 20 22.21 5.51 13.64
C GLU A 20 20.77 5.14 14.03
N TRP A 21 19.90 4.97 13.01
CA TRP A 21 18.49 4.67 13.22
C TRP A 21 18.25 3.18 13.41
N ASP A 22 17.47 2.83 14.44
CA ASP A 22 17.02 1.45 14.65
C ASP A 22 15.91 1.06 13.67
N MET A 23 15.07 2.03 13.28
CA MET A 23 13.94 1.80 12.39
C MET A 23 13.66 3.01 11.51
N LEU A 24 13.46 2.76 10.22
CA LEU A 24 12.95 3.70 9.24
C LEU A 24 11.49 3.37 8.94
N VAL A 25 10.59 4.33 9.12
CA VAL A 25 9.18 4.21 8.74
C VAL A 25 8.90 5.17 7.59
N VAL A 26 8.43 4.63 6.48
CA VAL A 26 8.03 5.40 5.30
C VAL A 26 6.54 5.27 5.10
N ASP A 27 5.83 6.38 5.33
CA ASP A 27 4.39 6.45 5.05
C ASP A 27 4.14 6.79 3.58
N GLU A 28 3.00 6.33 3.06
CA GLU A 28 2.61 6.49 1.65
C GLU A 28 3.69 6.00 0.66
N ALA A 29 4.31 4.86 0.99
CA ALA A 29 5.41 4.29 0.20
C ALA A 29 5.05 4.01 -1.27
N HIS A 30 3.78 4.13 -1.65
CA HIS A 30 3.35 4.05 -3.04
C HIS A 30 3.85 5.22 -3.91
N HIS A 31 4.28 6.32 -3.31
CA HIS A 31 4.90 7.45 -4.03
C HIS A 31 6.35 7.20 -4.43
N LEU A 32 7.01 6.16 -3.89
CA LEU A 32 8.35 5.77 -4.28
C LEU A 32 8.33 5.15 -5.68
N GLN A 33 8.53 5.99 -6.70
CA GLN A 33 8.56 5.53 -8.09
C GLN A 33 9.93 4.94 -8.42
N TRP A 34 9.91 3.86 -9.19
CA TRP A 34 11.12 3.15 -9.59
C TRP A 34 10.95 2.51 -10.97
N SER A 35 12.00 2.57 -11.75
CA SER A 35 12.20 1.71 -12.92
C SER A 35 13.64 1.24 -12.95
N PRO A 36 13.97 0.15 -13.67
CA PRO A 36 15.34 -0.35 -13.79
C PRO A 36 16.33 0.70 -14.26
N GLU A 37 15.91 1.55 -15.21
CA GLU A 37 16.77 2.58 -15.81
C GLU A 37 16.85 3.84 -14.96
N GLN A 38 15.75 4.20 -14.28
CA GLN A 38 15.66 5.50 -13.61
C GLN A 38 14.81 5.45 -12.33
N PRO A 39 15.40 5.00 -11.20
CA PRO A 39 14.76 5.15 -9.88
C PRO A 39 14.56 6.63 -9.55
N SER A 40 13.43 6.98 -8.94
CA SER A 40 13.15 8.36 -8.51
C SER A 40 14.15 8.84 -7.44
N PRO A 41 14.38 10.14 -7.34
CA PRO A 41 15.24 10.70 -6.29
C PRO A 41 14.75 10.34 -4.87
N GLU A 42 13.43 10.29 -4.67
CA GLU A 42 12.80 9.88 -3.41
C GLU A 42 13.13 8.43 -3.07
N TYR A 43 13.02 7.55 -4.07
CA TYR A 43 13.37 6.14 -3.91
C TYR A 43 14.84 5.97 -3.51
N ARG A 44 15.77 6.64 -4.22
CA ARG A 44 17.20 6.58 -3.92
C ARG A 44 17.54 7.09 -2.52
N LEU A 45 16.85 8.15 -2.08
CA LEU A 45 17.01 8.65 -0.72
C LEU A 45 16.58 7.62 0.30
N VAL A 46 15.41 7.01 0.14
CA VAL A 46 14.91 5.95 1.03
C VAL A 46 15.84 4.73 1.00
N GLU A 47 16.30 4.29 -0.18
CA GLU A 47 17.26 3.20 -0.35
C GLU A 47 18.54 3.47 0.46
N SER A 48 19.12 4.67 0.32
CA SER A 48 20.34 5.05 1.06
C SER A 48 20.16 5.13 2.58
N LEU A 49 18.95 5.43 3.05
CA LEU A 49 18.61 5.41 4.47
C LEU A 49 18.38 3.98 4.97
N ALA A 50 17.70 3.17 4.17
CA ALA A 50 17.39 1.78 4.51
C ALA A 50 18.64 0.91 4.64
N GLU A 51 19.66 1.12 3.79
CA GLU A 51 20.96 0.42 3.87
C GLU A 51 21.68 0.57 5.22
N LYS A 52 21.44 1.68 5.91
CA LYS A 52 22.07 1.99 7.20
C LYS A 52 21.15 1.76 8.40
N THR A 53 19.94 1.33 8.18
CA THR A 53 18.91 1.17 9.22
C THR A 53 18.63 -0.30 9.47
N ALA A 54 18.59 -0.71 10.74
CA ALA A 54 18.37 -2.11 11.10
C ALA A 54 16.98 -2.64 10.75
N GLY A 55 15.96 -1.78 10.73
CA GLY A 55 14.57 -2.14 10.40
C GLY A 55 13.93 -1.16 9.45
N LEU A 56 13.15 -1.66 8.48
CA LEU A 56 12.39 -0.86 7.53
C LEU A 56 10.92 -1.23 7.58
N LEU A 57 10.04 -0.23 7.71
CA LEU A 57 8.60 -0.37 7.64
C LEU A 57 8.03 0.56 6.55
N LEU A 58 7.45 -0.03 5.52
CA LEU A 58 6.78 0.69 4.44
C LEU A 58 5.26 0.62 4.65
N LEU A 59 4.61 1.76 4.80
CA LEU A 59 3.16 1.87 4.93
C LEU A 59 2.55 2.33 3.61
N THR A 60 1.51 1.65 3.15
CA THR A 60 0.79 2.03 1.93
C THR A 60 -0.63 1.50 1.94
N ALA A 61 -1.58 2.29 1.45
CA ALA A 61 -2.96 1.86 1.27
C ALA A 61 -3.14 0.97 0.02
N THR A 62 -2.23 1.08 -0.96
CA THR A 62 -2.39 0.50 -2.30
C THR A 62 -1.08 -0.14 -2.79
N PRO A 63 -0.66 -1.28 -2.22
CA PRO A 63 0.64 -1.86 -2.54
C PRO A 63 0.80 -2.32 -4.00
N GLU A 64 -0.29 -2.67 -4.68
CA GLU A 64 -0.25 -3.28 -6.02
C GLU A 64 -0.75 -2.36 -7.15
N GLN A 65 -1.34 -1.19 -6.85
CA GLN A 65 -2.04 -0.36 -7.83
C GLN A 65 -1.12 0.35 -8.85
N LEU A 66 0.17 0.49 -8.56
CA LEU A 66 1.12 1.23 -9.40
C LEU A 66 1.95 0.33 -10.34
N GLY A 67 1.49 -0.89 -10.59
CA GLY A 67 2.17 -1.83 -11.47
C GLY A 67 3.24 -2.68 -10.78
N LYS A 68 3.75 -3.67 -11.54
CA LYS A 68 4.70 -4.67 -11.04
C LYS A 68 6.05 -4.08 -10.65
N GLU A 69 6.54 -3.11 -11.40
CA GLU A 69 7.81 -2.42 -11.13
C GLU A 69 7.80 -1.72 -9.77
N SER A 70 6.74 -0.96 -9.49
CA SER A 70 6.60 -0.28 -8.21
C SER A 70 6.42 -1.25 -7.04
N HIS A 71 5.77 -2.39 -7.27
CA HIS A 71 5.65 -3.43 -6.26
C HIS A 71 7.00 -4.09 -5.98
N PHE A 72 7.70 -4.50 -7.03
CA PHE A 72 9.05 -5.03 -6.95
C PHE A 72 10.01 -4.09 -6.21
N ALA A 73 9.97 -2.80 -6.53
CA ALA A 73 10.83 -1.80 -5.93
C ALA A 73 10.69 -1.72 -4.40
N ARG A 74 9.46 -1.81 -3.90
CA ARG A 74 9.22 -1.82 -2.45
C ARG A 74 9.67 -3.12 -1.80
N LEU A 75 9.48 -4.26 -2.45
CA LEU A 75 9.98 -5.55 -1.97
C LEU A 75 11.51 -5.57 -1.95
N ARG A 76 12.15 -4.99 -2.95
CA ARG A 76 13.60 -4.84 -3.01
C ARG A 76 14.17 -3.98 -1.88
N LEU A 77 13.47 -2.92 -1.46
CA LEU A 77 13.87 -2.15 -0.27
C LEU A 77 13.81 -2.99 1.01
N LEU A 78 12.84 -3.91 1.11
CA LEU A 78 12.64 -4.75 2.30
C LEU A 78 13.58 -5.96 2.35
N ASP A 79 13.90 -6.55 1.19
CA ASP A 79 14.75 -7.74 1.07
C ASP A 79 15.57 -7.65 -0.24
N PRO A 80 16.64 -6.83 -0.27
CA PRO A 80 17.44 -6.59 -1.47
C PRO A 80 18.17 -7.85 -1.97
N ASP A 81 18.48 -8.79 -1.08
CA ASP A 81 19.17 -10.04 -1.43
C ASP A 81 18.26 -10.99 -2.21
N ARG A 82 16.96 -10.95 -1.93
CA ARG A 82 15.96 -11.78 -2.61
C ARG A 82 15.45 -11.13 -3.90
N PHE A 83 15.17 -9.84 -3.87
CA PHE A 83 14.57 -9.12 -4.99
C PHE A 83 15.62 -8.37 -5.80
N THR A 84 16.48 -9.11 -6.51
CA THR A 84 17.61 -8.57 -7.27
C THR A 84 17.24 -8.22 -8.71
N ASP A 85 16.35 -8.98 -9.34
CA ASP A 85 16.01 -8.90 -10.75
C ASP A 85 14.49 -8.85 -10.96
N ILE A 86 14.02 -7.84 -11.69
CA ILE A 86 12.57 -7.66 -11.93
C ILE A 86 12.01 -8.70 -12.88
N ASP A 87 12.75 -9.14 -13.89
CA ASP A 87 12.27 -10.11 -14.87
C ASP A 87 12.07 -11.47 -14.20
N HIS A 88 13.00 -11.84 -13.32
CA HIS A 88 12.88 -13.04 -12.49
C HIS A 88 11.65 -12.94 -11.56
N PHE A 89 11.46 -11.82 -10.88
CA PHE A 89 10.30 -11.57 -10.03
C PHE A 89 8.98 -11.69 -10.79
N VAL A 90 8.88 -11.10 -11.98
CA VAL A 90 7.68 -11.17 -12.82
C VAL A 90 7.37 -12.61 -13.25
N GLN A 91 8.41 -13.40 -13.56
CA GLN A 91 8.25 -14.81 -13.92
C GLN A 91 7.80 -15.65 -12.72
N GLU A 92 8.41 -15.44 -11.56
CA GLU A 92 7.99 -16.11 -10.32
C GLU A 92 6.54 -15.77 -9.93
N GLU A 93 6.15 -14.49 -10.04
CA GLU A 93 4.79 -14.05 -9.75
C GLU A 93 3.75 -14.67 -10.68
N GLN A 94 4.11 -14.85 -11.98
CA GLN A 94 3.24 -15.53 -12.93
C GLN A 94 3.10 -17.02 -12.61
N GLY A 95 4.21 -17.70 -12.37
CA GLY A 95 4.20 -19.12 -11.99
C GLY A 95 3.44 -19.36 -10.68
N TYR A 96 3.55 -18.43 -9.74
CA TYR A 96 2.83 -18.48 -8.49
C TYR A 96 1.31 -18.32 -8.68
N ARG A 97 0.87 -17.41 -9.56
CA ARG A 97 -0.56 -17.24 -9.87
C ARG A 97 -1.15 -18.50 -10.51
N GLU A 98 -0.43 -19.11 -11.45
CA GLU A 98 -0.84 -20.36 -12.07
C GLU A 98 -0.94 -21.51 -11.05
N LEU A 99 0.00 -21.59 -10.12
CA LEU A 99 -0.02 -22.55 -9.02
C LEU A 99 -1.17 -22.29 -8.04
N ALA A 100 -1.46 -21.03 -7.71
CA ALA A 100 -2.57 -20.66 -6.84
C ALA A 100 -3.92 -20.99 -7.48
N GLU A 101 -4.10 -20.74 -8.78
CA GLU A 101 -5.30 -21.10 -9.53
C GLU A 101 -5.48 -22.63 -9.59
N GLN A 102 -4.39 -23.40 -9.78
CA GLN A 102 -4.43 -24.86 -9.76
C GLN A 102 -4.71 -25.40 -8.35
N ALA A 103 -4.15 -24.78 -7.32
CA ALA A 103 -4.38 -25.12 -5.93
C ALA A 103 -5.84 -24.84 -5.52
N GLU A 104 -6.41 -23.73 -5.93
CA GLU A 104 -7.81 -23.38 -5.69
C GLU A 104 -8.77 -24.38 -6.37
N ALA A 105 -8.41 -24.86 -7.57
CA ALA A 105 -9.14 -25.92 -8.26
C ALA A 105 -9.03 -27.29 -7.54
N LEU A 106 -7.96 -27.54 -6.79
CA LEU A 106 -7.73 -28.76 -6.00
C LEU A 106 -8.30 -28.69 -4.57
N LEU A 107 -8.66 -27.51 -4.09
CA LEU A 107 -9.23 -27.26 -2.74
C LEU A 107 -10.63 -27.86 -2.51
N THR A 108 -11.12 -28.68 -3.40
CA THR A 108 -12.27 -29.56 -3.11
C THR A 108 -11.94 -30.66 -2.09
N ASP A 109 -10.67 -30.80 -1.66
CA ASP A 109 -10.23 -31.79 -0.67
C ASP A 109 -9.66 -31.11 0.60
N PRO A 110 -10.41 -31.12 1.74
CA PRO A 110 -10.01 -30.42 2.97
C PRO A 110 -8.71 -30.93 3.63
N GLU A 111 -8.25 -32.14 3.31
CA GLU A 111 -7.04 -32.72 3.90
C GLU A 111 -5.73 -32.11 3.34
N ARG A 112 -5.80 -31.39 2.22
CA ARG A 112 -4.63 -30.76 1.56
C ARG A 112 -4.49 -29.27 1.77
N ALA A 113 -5.38 -28.65 2.53
CA ALA A 113 -5.34 -27.21 2.77
C ALA A 113 -4.04 -26.74 3.46
N GLY A 114 -3.48 -27.54 4.36
CA GLY A 114 -2.22 -27.21 5.04
C GLY A 114 -0.98 -27.18 4.15
N ASP A 115 -0.93 -28.06 3.12
CA ASP A 115 0.19 -28.10 2.17
C ASP A 115 0.21 -26.86 1.25
N ILE A 116 -0.94 -26.24 1.04
CA ILE A 116 -1.11 -25.06 0.18
C ILE A 116 -0.66 -23.81 0.91
N ASP A 117 -1.03 -23.63 2.18
CA ASP A 117 -0.58 -22.52 3.01
C ASP A 117 0.95 -22.52 3.14
N ASP A 118 1.57 -23.68 3.33
CA ASP A 118 3.03 -23.85 3.36
C ASP A 118 3.72 -23.50 2.02
N LEU A 119 3.08 -23.81 0.90
CA LEU A 119 3.55 -23.45 -0.45
C LEU A 119 3.42 -21.94 -0.69
N LEU A 120 2.30 -21.34 -0.27
CA LEU A 120 2.05 -19.91 -0.34
C LEU A 120 3.06 -19.11 0.50
N ASP A 121 3.40 -19.60 1.68
CA ASP A 121 4.37 -18.96 2.58
C ASP A 121 5.82 -19.07 2.06
N ARG A 122 6.18 -20.17 1.40
CA ARG A 122 7.55 -20.37 0.89
C ARG A 122 7.86 -19.56 -0.36
N HIS A 123 6.88 -19.37 -1.23
CA HIS A 123 7.08 -18.73 -2.54
C HIS A 123 6.46 -17.34 -2.64
N GLY A 124 5.56 -16.98 -1.74
CA GLY A 124 4.87 -15.68 -1.73
C GLY A 124 5.64 -14.56 -1.05
N THR A 125 5.11 -13.35 -1.18
CA THR A 125 5.58 -12.14 -0.50
C THR A 125 5.14 -12.06 0.97
N GLY A 126 4.45 -13.10 1.50
CA GLY A 126 3.84 -13.14 2.83
C GLY A 126 4.79 -12.89 3.99
N ARG A 127 6.11 -13.14 3.82
CA ARG A 127 7.12 -12.87 4.85
C ARG A 127 7.38 -11.38 5.07
N VAL A 128 7.15 -10.54 4.07
CA VAL A 128 7.49 -9.11 4.09
C VAL A 128 6.28 -8.21 3.84
N LEU A 129 5.14 -8.78 3.41
CA LEU A 129 3.93 -8.03 3.10
C LEU A 129 2.77 -8.45 4.00
N PHE A 130 2.28 -7.51 4.83
CA PHE A 130 1.10 -7.70 5.65
C PHE A 130 -0.05 -6.84 5.11
N ARG A 131 -1.17 -7.48 4.76
CA ARG A 131 -2.34 -6.79 4.23
C ARG A 131 -3.52 -6.91 5.18
N ASN A 132 -3.95 -5.79 5.73
CA ASN A 132 -5.16 -5.69 6.51
C ASN A 132 -6.31 -5.19 5.63
N THR A 133 -7.28 -6.04 5.33
CA THR A 133 -8.50 -5.64 4.63
C THR A 133 -9.63 -5.40 5.63
N ARG A 134 -10.60 -4.56 5.27
CA ARG A 134 -11.77 -4.28 6.13
C ARG A 134 -12.59 -5.52 6.47
N HIS A 135 -12.52 -6.57 5.64
CA HIS A 135 -13.21 -7.83 5.89
C HIS A 135 -12.56 -8.64 7.02
N VAL A 136 -11.27 -8.50 7.20
CA VAL A 136 -10.48 -9.23 8.22
C VAL A 136 -10.49 -8.49 9.56
N VAL A 137 -10.42 -7.17 9.53
CA VAL A 137 -10.38 -6.35 10.75
C VAL A 137 -11.79 -6.12 11.27
N LYS A 138 -12.07 -6.62 12.49
CA LYS A 138 -13.36 -6.44 13.18
C LYS A 138 -13.46 -5.04 13.78
N GLY A 139 -14.69 -4.51 13.84
CA GLY A 139 -14.98 -3.22 14.52
C GLY A 139 -15.02 -2.01 13.60
N PHE A 140 -14.87 -2.17 12.30
CA PHE A 140 -15.12 -1.08 11.37
C PHE A 140 -16.62 -0.77 11.27
N PRO A 141 -17.01 0.51 11.30
CA PRO A 141 -18.41 0.89 11.05
C PRO A 141 -18.81 0.48 9.62
N GLN A 142 -20.04 -0.01 9.51
CA GLN A 142 -20.61 -0.31 8.19
C GLN A 142 -20.79 0.98 7.39
N ARG A 143 -20.43 0.94 6.12
CA ARG A 143 -20.72 2.02 5.18
C ARG A 143 -22.05 1.74 4.52
N GLU A 144 -22.99 2.66 4.68
CA GLU A 144 -24.29 2.64 4.01
C GLU A 144 -24.28 3.69 2.89
N VAL A 145 -24.51 3.25 1.66
CA VAL A 145 -24.66 4.18 0.52
C VAL A 145 -26.12 4.63 0.50
N ARG A 146 -26.35 5.92 0.68
CA ARG A 146 -27.67 6.54 0.58
C ARG A 146 -27.70 7.45 -0.65
N PRO A 147 -28.16 6.95 -1.80
CA PRO A 147 -28.30 7.78 -2.99
C PRO A 147 -29.35 8.86 -2.74
N ALA A 148 -29.04 10.12 -3.05
CA ALA A 148 -29.97 11.21 -2.99
C ALA A 148 -30.11 11.84 -4.38
N ALA A 149 -31.35 11.94 -4.87
CA ALA A 149 -31.63 12.66 -6.11
C ALA A 149 -31.61 14.16 -5.81
N LEU A 150 -30.68 14.88 -6.41
CA LEU A 150 -30.63 16.33 -6.32
C LEU A 150 -31.55 16.94 -7.36
N SER A 151 -32.42 17.87 -6.96
CA SER A 151 -33.25 18.63 -7.91
C SER A 151 -32.36 19.61 -8.69
N ALA A 152 -32.45 19.56 -10.02
CA ALA A 152 -31.78 20.55 -10.85
C ALA A 152 -32.42 21.94 -10.57
N SER A 153 -31.71 22.78 -9.82
CA SER A 153 -32.08 24.15 -9.62
C SER A 153 -31.47 25.00 -10.74
N SER A 154 -32.26 25.84 -11.36
CA SER A 154 -31.80 26.75 -12.41
C SER A 154 -30.92 27.90 -11.88
N GLU A 155 -30.85 28.09 -10.58
CA GLU A 155 -30.05 29.12 -9.92
C GLU A 155 -29.54 28.58 -8.59
N GLY A 156 -28.22 28.33 -8.51
CA GLY A 156 -27.54 28.00 -7.26
C GLY A 156 -26.95 26.58 -7.16
N ASP A 157 -26.23 26.33 -6.11
CA ASP A 157 -25.60 25.03 -5.80
C ASP A 157 -26.67 24.01 -5.38
N PRO A 158 -26.92 22.94 -6.17
CA PRO A 158 -27.94 21.94 -5.88
C PRO A 158 -27.67 21.13 -4.58
N TYR A 159 -26.44 21.13 -4.09
CA TYR A 159 -26.08 20.43 -2.84
C TYR A 159 -26.54 21.17 -1.58
N ARG A 160 -26.69 22.49 -1.66
CA ARG A 160 -26.96 23.32 -0.48
C ARG A 160 -28.29 23.00 0.24
N PRO A 161 -29.44 22.87 -0.46
CA PRO A 161 -30.69 22.47 0.16
C PRO A 161 -30.60 21.07 0.79
N TRP A 162 -30.06 20.12 0.03
CA TRP A 162 -29.86 18.74 0.48
C TRP A 162 -28.97 18.67 1.72
N LEU A 163 -27.83 19.38 1.73
CA LEU A 163 -26.92 19.42 2.88
C LEU A 163 -27.63 20.02 4.11
N GLY A 164 -28.44 21.04 3.93
CA GLY A 164 -29.23 21.65 5.00
C GLY A 164 -30.26 20.68 5.62
N GLU A 165 -30.85 19.80 4.82
CA GLU A 165 -31.76 18.75 5.29
C GLU A 165 -30.98 17.65 6.03
N LEU A 166 -29.86 17.21 5.47
CA LEU A 166 -29.00 16.22 6.08
C LEU A 166 -28.46 16.67 7.44
N LEU A 167 -28.04 17.92 7.58
CA LEU A 167 -27.57 18.49 8.84
C LEU A 167 -28.69 18.54 9.89
N ARG A 168 -29.94 18.82 9.49
CA ARG A 168 -31.09 18.77 10.39
C ARG A 168 -31.45 17.35 10.83
N GLU A 169 -31.32 16.36 9.93
CA GLU A 169 -31.54 14.94 10.24
C GLU A 169 -30.47 14.40 11.21
N LEU A 170 -29.20 14.76 10.98
CA LEU A 170 -28.08 14.27 11.76
C LEU A 170 -28.01 14.88 13.17
N ARG A 171 -28.60 16.06 13.39
CA ARG A 171 -28.63 16.79 14.68
C ARG A 171 -27.24 16.89 15.33
N ASP A 172 -27.00 16.10 16.37
CA ASP A 172 -25.76 16.10 17.16
C ASP A 172 -24.67 15.18 16.64
N ARG A 173 -24.85 14.58 15.45
CA ARG A 173 -23.85 13.72 14.82
C ARG A 173 -22.82 14.56 14.07
N LYS A 174 -21.57 14.10 14.07
CA LYS A 174 -20.50 14.73 13.32
C LYS A 174 -20.60 14.36 11.83
N LEU A 175 -20.59 15.36 10.96
CA LEU A 175 -20.56 15.20 9.52
C LEU A 175 -19.22 15.67 8.99
N LEU A 176 -18.56 14.87 8.17
CA LEU A 176 -17.39 15.24 7.38
C LEU A 176 -17.83 15.29 5.91
N VAL A 177 -17.65 16.44 5.30
CA VAL A 177 -17.87 16.66 3.85
C VAL A 177 -16.48 16.84 3.23
N ILE A 178 -16.18 16.03 2.20
CA ILE A 178 -14.91 16.03 1.48
C ILE A 178 -15.16 16.48 0.04
#